data_a3c381ddc566c2a02f9856af873ca37a
#
_entry.id   a3c381ddc566c2a02f9856af873ca37a
#
_cell.length_a   1.000
_cell.length_b   1.000
_cell.length_c   1.000
_cell.angle_alpha   90.00
_cell.angle_beta   90.00
_cell.angle_gamma   90.00
#
_symmetry.space_group_name_H-M   'P 1'
#
loop_
_entity.id
_entity.type
_entity.pdbx_description
1 polymer ?
#
loop_
_entity_poly.entity_id
_entity_poly.type
_entity_poly.pdbx_seq_one_letter_code
_entity_poly.pdbx_strand_id
1 'polypeptide(L)'
;MEYANNMKPVDLDELKQYIVNANGYVKMVYLHWSAGRYHEIYDDYHISVDNDGRIYLPDPDLTIKRNHTWKRNSNSVGIAVCGCLDAQPNSGYNTDFGSYPVTDAQIEAVSMIIALFAKYGGVPVECCLTHCEAAYHDGYGPYSGDEETRWDLWYLPDSGMGGQMRGGGEVLRGKARWYMQQSVA
;
A
#
# COMPACT_ATOMS: atom_id res chain seq x y z
N MET A 1 -10.11 10.09 -11.16
CA MET A 1 -10.75 9.49 -9.94
C MET A 1 -12.05 8.84 -10.33
N GLU A 2 -12.28 7.60 -9.91
CA GLU A 2 -13.50 6.83 -10.09
C GLU A 2 -14.02 6.34 -8.74
N TYR A 3 -15.26 5.82 -8.72
CA TYR A 3 -15.84 5.25 -7.52
C TYR A 3 -15.89 3.72 -7.62
N ALA A 4 -15.59 3.02 -6.53
CA ALA A 4 -15.56 1.55 -6.46
C ALA A 4 -16.84 0.87 -6.96
N ASN A 5 -18.01 1.48 -6.72
CA ASN A 5 -19.29 0.94 -7.20
C ASN A 5 -19.48 1.00 -8.73
N ASN A 6 -18.64 1.75 -9.44
CA ASN A 6 -18.62 1.82 -10.91
C ASN A 6 -17.59 0.88 -11.55
N MET A 7 -16.83 0.15 -10.72
CA MET A 7 -15.76 -0.74 -11.13
C MET A 7 -16.04 -2.18 -10.70
N LYS A 8 -15.58 -3.15 -11.48
CA LYS A 8 -15.59 -4.55 -11.06
C LYS A 8 -14.38 -4.79 -10.13
N PRO A 9 -14.56 -5.33 -8.92
CA PRO A 9 -13.43 -5.74 -8.10
C PRO A 9 -12.70 -6.92 -8.73
N VAL A 10 -11.41 -6.98 -8.49
CA VAL A 10 -10.50 -8.03 -8.96
C VAL A 10 -10.26 -9.00 -7.79
N ASP A 11 -10.35 -10.29 -8.03
CA ASP A 11 -9.97 -11.29 -7.02
C ASP A 11 -8.45 -11.56 -7.03
N LEU A 12 -7.98 -12.32 -6.04
CA LEU A 12 -6.56 -12.59 -5.89
C LEU A 12 -5.98 -13.47 -7.02
N ASP A 13 -6.77 -14.35 -7.63
CA ASP A 13 -6.31 -15.19 -8.74
C ASP A 13 -6.17 -14.36 -10.03
N GLU A 14 -7.11 -13.47 -10.29
CA GLU A 14 -7.03 -12.53 -11.39
C GLU A 14 -5.85 -11.54 -11.20
N LEU A 15 -5.69 -10.97 -10.01
CA LEU A 15 -4.56 -10.10 -9.67
C LEU A 15 -3.21 -10.82 -9.84
N LYS A 16 -3.12 -12.07 -9.44
CA LYS A 16 -1.92 -12.90 -9.62
C LYS A 16 -1.53 -13.00 -11.09
N GLN A 17 -2.47 -13.12 -12.03
CA GLN A 17 -2.14 -13.15 -13.46
C GLN A 17 -1.52 -11.83 -13.92
N TYR A 18 -2.05 -10.68 -13.47
CA TYR A 18 -1.48 -9.37 -13.79
C TYR A 18 -0.07 -9.20 -13.20
N ILE A 19 0.16 -9.68 -11.97
CA ILE A 19 1.48 -9.68 -11.32
C ILE A 19 2.47 -10.57 -12.10
N VAL A 20 2.07 -11.77 -12.53
CA VAL A 20 2.90 -12.67 -13.35
C VAL A 20 3.28 -12.02 -14.68
N ASN A 21 2.33 -11.35 -15.33
CA ASN A 21 2.57 -10.64 -16.59
C ASN A 21 3.58 -9.48 -16.44
N ALA A 22 3.63 -8.86 -15.29
CA ALA A 22 4.55 -7.76 -14.97
C ALA A 22 5.90 -8.23 -14.37
N ASN A 23 6.09 -9.56 -14.19
CA ASN A 23 7.31 -10.12 -13.63
C ASN A 23 8.53 -9.75 -14.50
N GLY A 24 9.61 -9.34 -13.83
CA GLY A 24 10.83 -8.88 -14.49
C GLY A 24 10.83 -7.38 -14.81
N TYR A 25 9.68 -6.75 -14.98
CA TYR A 25 9.55 -5.29 -15.14
C TYR A 25 9.43 -4.58 -13.80
N VAL A 26 8.49 -4.99 -12.93
CA VAL A 26 8.30 -4.40 -11.61
C VAL A 26 9.42 -4.83 -10.68
N LYS A 27 10.06 -3.87 -10.03
CA LYS A 27 11.18 -4.07 -9.09
C LYS A 27 10.86 -3.63 -7.68
N MET A 28 9.92 -2.70 -7.52
CA MET A 28 9.54 -2.10 -6.25
C MET A 28 8.01 -2.02 -6.14
N VAL A 29 7.50 -2.14 -4.94
CA VAL A 29 6.11 -1.84 -4.60
C VAL A 29 6.11 -0.73 -3.55
N TYR A 30 5.33 0.32 -3.79
CA TYR A 30 5.15 1.42 -2.83
C TYR A 30 3.72 1.42 -2.32
N LEU A 31 3.59 1.48 -0.99
CA LEU A 31 2.33 1.36 -0.27
C LEU A 31 1.92 2.74 0.23
N HIS A 32 0.65 3.08 0.00
CA HIS A 32 0.08 4.39 0.26
C HIS A 32 -1.27 4.27 0.98
N TRP A 33 -1.73 5.37 1.53
CA TRP A 33 -3.15 5.67 1.62
C TRP A 33 -3.53 6.72 0.58
N SER A 34 -4.80 6.78 0.19
CA SER A 34 -5.23 7.73 -0.85
C SER A 34 -5.37 9.16 -0.35
N ALA A 35 -5.37 9.39 0.97
CA ALA A 35 -5.79 10.63 1.62
C ALA A 35 -7.19 11.09 1.19
N GLY A 36 -8.02 10.18 0.72
CA GLY A 36 -9.38 10.36 0.27
C GLY A 36 -10.39 9.67 1.17
N ARG A 37 -11.60 9.44 0.65
CA ARG A 37 -12.65 8.68 1.31
C ARG A 37 -12.58 7.22 0.93
N TYR A 38 -13.30 6.38 1.65
CA TYR A 38 -13.61 5.04 1.17
C TYR A 38 -14.36 5.12 -0.17
N HIS A 39 -14.19 4.10 -0.99
CA HIS A 39 -14.78 3.96 -2.33
C HIS A 39 -14.27 4.94 -3.39
N GLU A 40 -13.30 5.80 -3.08
CA GLU A 40 -12.64 6.69 -4.05
C GLU A 40 -11.37 6.02 -4.60
N ILE A 41 -11.37 5.77 -5.91
CA ILE A 41 -10.28 5.11 -6.63
C ILE A 41 -9.54 6.14 -7.47
N TYR A 42 -8.26 6.31 -7.22
CA TYR A 42 -7.41 7.28 -7.90
C TYR A 42 -6.51 6.57 -8.92
N ASP A 43 -6.39 7.17 -10.09
CA ASP A 43 -5.57 6.65 -11.21
C ASP A 43 -4.06 6.93 -11.06
N ASP A 44 -3.67 7.64 -10.01
CA ASP A 44 -2.28 7.75 -9.58
C ASP A 44 -1.69 6.41 -9.10
N TYR A 45 -2.55 5.47 -8.68
CA TYR A 45 -2.16 4.16 -8.18
C TYR A 45 -2.51 3.05 -9.15
N HIS A 46 -1.74 1.96 -9.14
CA HIS A 46 -2.00 0.77 -9.95
C HIS A 46 -3.09 -0.10 -9.31
N ILE A 47 -3.05 -0.21 -7.99
CA ILE A 47 -3.95 -1.06 -7.20
C ILE A 47 -4.52 -0.21 -6.08
N SER A 48 -5.83 -0.24 -5.93
CA SER A 48 -6.53 0.37 -4.80
C SER A 48 -7.25 -0.71 -3.99
N VAL A 49 -7.16 -0.61 -2.66
CA VAL A 49 -7.82 -1.52 -1.73
C VAL A 49 -8.85 -0.73 -0.94
N ASP A 50 -10.13 -1.07 -1.11
CA ASP A 50 -11.22 -0.40 -0.41
C ASP A 50 -11.39 -0.89 1.03
N ASN A 51 -12.19 -0.20 1.82
CA ASN A 51 -12.35 -0.44 3.26
C ASN A 51 -12.80 -1.85 3.65
N ASP A 52 -13.44 -2.57 2.74
CA ASP A 52 -13.85 -3.96 2.91
C ASP A 52 -12.82 -4.99 2.39
N GLY A 53 -11.64 -4.52 1.95
CA GLY A 53 -10.57 -5.35 1.41
C GLY A 53 -10.71 -5.68 -0.08
N ARG A 54 -11.76 -5.21 -0.76
CA ARG A 54 -11.90 -5.40 -2.22
C ARG A 54 -10.82 -4.64 -2.97
N ILE A 55 -10.35 -5.26 -4.05
CA ILE A 55 -9.23 -4.78 -4.85
C ILE A 55 -9.76 -4.22 -6.17
N TYR A 56 -9.27 -3.06 -6.55
CA TYR A 56 -9.64 -2.38 -7.80
C TYR A 56 -8.39 -1.95 -8.56
N LEU A 57 -8.41 -2.12 -9.87
CA LEU A 57 -7.35 -1.67 -10.77
C LEU A 57 -7.96 -0.76 -11.84
N PRO A 58 -7.46 0.48 -12.00
CA PRO A 58 -7.85 1.33 -13.14
C PRO A 58 -7.41 0.74 -14.48
N ASP A 59 -6.35 -0.07 -14.48
CA ASP A 59 -5.81 -0.76 -15.64
C ASP A 59 -5.14 -2.07 -15.21
N PRO A 60 -5.35 -3.19 -15.93
CA PRO A 60 -4.72 -4.47 -15.62
C PRO A 60 -3.22 -4.52 -15.96
N ASP A 61 -2.70 -3.58 -16.75
CA ASP A 61 -1.27 -3.50 -17.07
C ASP A 61 -0.50 -2.78 -15.96
N LEU A 62 0.13 -3.56 -15.09
CA LEU A 62 0.95 -3.07 -13.98
C LEU A 62 2.30 -2.47 -14.43
N THR A 63 2.63 -2.48 -15.72
CA THR A 63 3.85 -1.87 -16.26
C THR A 63 3.66 -0.40 -16.65
N ILE A 64 2.44 0.09 -16.70
CA ILE A 64 2.12 1.49 -16.96
C ILE A 64 2.71 2.34 -15.84
N LYS A 65 3.44 3.39 -16.20
CA LYS A 65 3.98 4.32 -15.21
C LYS A 65 2.89 5.21 -14.62
N ARG A 66 2.75 5.25 -13.30
CA ARG A 66 1.82 6.11 -12.55
C ARG A 66 2.57 7.02 -11.55
N ASN A 67 1.93 8.12 -11.11
CA ASN A 67 2.60 9.17 -10.33
C ASN A 67 2.31 9.05 -8.83
N HIS A 68 2.77 7.98 -8.19
CA HIS A 68 2.50 7.69 -6.78
C HIS A 68 3.65 8.01 -5.80
N THR A 69 4.92 7.94 -6.25
CA THR A 69 6.08 8.14 -5.37
C THR A 69 7.13 8.97 -6.08
N TRP A 70 7.43 10.14 -5.54
CA TRP A 70 8.38 11.08 -6.14
C TRP A 70 9.73 10.42 -6.44
N LYS A 71 10.25 10.62 -7.67
CA LYS A 71 11.47 10.03 -8.23
C LYS A 71 11.51 8.48 -8.29
N ARG A 72 10.46 7.77 -7.87
CA ARG A 72 10.44 6.30 -7.75
C ARG A 72 9.36 5.61 -8.58
N ASN A 73 8.74 6.34 -9.52
CA ASN A 73 7.61 5.83 -10.31
C ASN A 73 7.99 4.86 -11.44
N SER A 74 9.28 4.70 -11.75
CA SER A 74 9.72 3.81 -12.82
C SER A 74 9.94 2.39 -12.30
N ASN A 75 9.47 1.40 -13.04
CA ASN A 75 9.57 -0.02 -12.68
C ASN A 75 8.99 -0.34 -11.28
N SER A 76 7.94 0.38 -10.90
CA SER A 76 7.30 0.22 -9.61
C SER A 76 5.79 0.19 -9.72
N VAL A 77 5.15 -0.42 -8.73
CA VAL A 77 3.70 -0.44 -8.54
C VAL A 77 3.36 0.35 -7.28
N GLY A 78 2.42 1.28 -7.39
CA GLY A 78 1.80 1.95 -6.25
C GLY A 78 0.51 1.23 -5.85
N ILE A 79 0.40 0.86 -4.57
CA ILE A 79 -0.80 0.30 -3.96
C ILE A 79 -1.32 1.30 -2.94
N ALA A 80 -2.59 1.70 -3.03
CA ALA A 80 -3.19 2.59 -2.06
C ALA A 80 -4.36 1.92 -1.33
N VAL A 81 -4.44 2.11 -0.01
CA VAL A 81 -5.67 1.90 0.73
C VAL A 81 -6.56 3.13 0.57
N CYS A 82 -7.84 2.94 0.22
CA CYS A 82 -8.81 4.03 0.13
C CYS A 82 -9.14 4.53 1.53
N GLY A 83 -8.83 5.78 1.83
CA GLY A 83 -9.09 6.32 3.15
C GLY A 83 -8.10 7.41 3.57
N CYS A 84 -8.15 7.70 4.86
CA CYS A 84 -7.29 8.66 5.57
C CYS A 84 -7.49 10.13 5.14
N LEU A 85 -8.72 10.49 4.72
CA LEU A 85 -9.07 11.90 4.51
C LEU A 85 -8.89 12.68 5.82
N ASP A 86 -8.25 13.82 5.73
CA ASP A 86 -7.93 14.72 6.86
C ASP A 86 -7.02 14.09 7.94
N ALA A 87 -6.31 13.00 7.63
CA ALA A 87 -5.36 12.40 8.55
C ALA A 87 -4.25 13.39 8.96
N GLN A 88 -3.77 13.27 10.22
CA GLN A 88 -2.71 14.10 10.77
C GLN A 88 -1.62 13.25 11.43
N PRO A 89 -0.34 13.52 11.18
CA PRO A 89 0.76 12.70 11.72
C PRO A 89 0.91 12.84 13.24
N ASN A 90 0.44 13.92 13.84
CA ASN A 90 0.67 14.27 15.24
C ASN A 90 2.13 13.99 15.65
N SER A 91 2.36 13.47 16.85
CA SER A 91 3.73 13.12 17.28
C SER A 91 3.89 11.59 17.38
N GLY A 92 4.65 11.01 16.47
CA GLY A 92 5.05 9.61 16.56
C GLY A 92 3.88 8.62 16.62
N TYR A 93 3.67 7.98 17.74
CA TYR A 93 2.66 6.93 17.93
C TYR A 93 1.21 7.40 17.93
N ASN A 94 0.96 8.70 17.87
CA ASN A 94 -0.37 9.28 17.98
C ASN A 94 -0.85 9.81 16.61
N THR A 95 -0.81 8.96 15.59
CA THR A 95 -1.36 9.29 14.28
C THR A 95 -2.88 9.38 14.35
N ASP A 96 -3.43 10.50 13.91
CA ASP A 96 -4.85 10.63 13.63
C ASP A 96 -5.09 10.19 12.17
N PHE A 97 -5.85 9.12 11.98
CA PHE A 97 -6.15 8.57 10.65
C PHE A 97 -7.32 9.28 9.95
N GLY A 98 -7.84 10.36 10.53
CA GLY A 98 -8.92 11.14 9.94
C GLY A 98 -10.27 10.45 9.96
N SER A 99 -11.15 10.89 9.06
CA SER A 99 -12.55 10.43 9.00
C SER A 99 -12.74 9.03 8.44
N TYR A 100 -11.73 8.48 7.75
CA TYR A 100 -11.78 7.18 7.04
C TYR A 100 -10.52 6.37 7.35
N PRO A 101 -10.35 5.88 8.60
CA PRO A 101 -9.13 5.19 9.02
C PRO A 101 -8.87 3.90 8.25
N VAL A 102 -7.62 3.47 8.17
CA VAL A 102 -7.24 2.17 7.62
C VAL A 102 -7.94 1.07 8.40
N THR A 103 -8.53 0.10 7.70
CA THR A 103 -9.25 -1.04 8.27
C THR A 103 -8.39 -2.30 8.33
N ASP A 104 -8.77 -3.24 9.20
CA ASP A 104 -8.13 -4.56 9.25
C ASP A 104 -8.26 -5.30 7.91
N ALA A 105 -9.39 -5.18 7.22
CA ALA A 105 -9.60 -5.79 5.91
C ALA A 105 -8.61 -5.26 4.86
N GLN A 106 -8.31 -3.96 4.89
CA GLN A 106 -7.28 -3.36 4.04
C GLN A 106 -5.87 -3.86 4.39
N ILE A 107 -5.55 -3.96 5.67
CA ILE A 107 -4.26 -4.47 6.14
C ILE A 107 -4.05 -5.91 5.65
N GLU A 108 -5.07 -6.77 5.80
CA GLU A 108 -4.99 -8.16 5.33
C GLU A 108 -4.85 -8.23 3.81
N ALA A 109 -5.68 -7.50 3.05
CA ALA A 109 -5.63 -7.51 1.59
C ALA A 109 -4.28 -7.01 1.06
N VAL A 110 -3.76 -5.88 1.55
CA VAL A 110 -2.43 -5.36 1.15
C VAL A 110 -1.33 -6.37 1.47
N SER A 111 -1.40 -7.03 2.62
CA SER A 111 -0.41 -8.04 3.00
C SER A 111 -0.44 -9.27 2.09
N MET A 112 -1.63 -9.71 1.67
CA MET A 112 -1.78 -10.77 0.66
C MET A 112 -1.24 -10.34 -0.71
N ILE A 113 -1.48 -9.10 -1.13
CA ILE A 113 -0.94 -8.56 -2.40
C ILE A 113 0.59 -8.53 -2.36
N ILE A 114 1.21 -8.09 -1.27
CA ILE A 114 2.67 -8.14 -1.09
C ILE A 114 3.18 -9.59 -1.23
N ALA A 115 2.50 -10.56 -0.62
CA ALA A 115 2.86 -11.97 -0.73
C ALA A 115 2.77 -12.48 -2.19
N LEU A 116 1.77 -12.04 -2.96
CA LEU A 116 1.66 -12.36 -4.39
C LEU A 116 2.82 -11.77 -5.20
N PHE A 117 3.20 -10.52 -4.98
CA PHE A 117 4.36 -9.90 -5.64
C PHE A 117 5.65 -10.65 -5.31
N ALA A 118 5.84 -11.04 -4.05
CA ALA A 118 7.03 -11.79 -3.64
C ALA A 118 7.08 -13.19 -4.24
N LYS A 119 5.96 -13.88 -4.32
CA LYS A 119 5.88 -15.27 -4.78
C LYS A 119 5.87 -15.39 -6.31
N TYR A 120 5.21 -14.47 -7.01
CA TYR A 120 4.93 -14.58 -8.44
C TYR A 120 5.47 -13.43 -9.28
N GLY A 121 5.67 -12.23 -8.68
CA GLY A 121 6.15 -11.03 -9.36
C GLY A 121 7.66 -10.83 -9.33
N GLY A 122 8.39 -11.69 -8.60
CA GLY A 122 9.84 -11.54 -8.44
C GLY A 122 10.27 -10.30 -7.65
N VAL A 123 9.38 -9.71 -6.86
CA VAL A 123 9.64 -8.54 -6.00
C VAL A 123 9.82 -9.01 -4.56
N PRO A 124 11.03 -9.00 -4.00
CA PRO A 124 11.25 -9.39 -2.60
C PRO A 124 10.36 -8.57 -1.64
N VAL A 125 9.94 -9.18 -0.53
CA VAL A 125 9.10 -8.51 0.48
C VAL A 125 9.75 -7.22 0.97
N GLU A 126 11.09 -7.19 1.06
CA GLU A 126 11.91 -6.05 1.46
C GLU A 126 11.85 -4.88 0.47
N CYS A 127 11.46 -5.15 -0.78
CA CYS A 127 11.25 -4.16 -1.83
C CYS A 127 9.81 -3.60 -1.84
N CYS A 128 8.97 -3.99 -0.89
CA CYS A 128 7.64 -3.45 -0.67
C CYS A 128 7.71 -2.44 0.49
N LEU A 129 7.84 -1.16 0.17
CA LEU A 129 8.04 -0.07 1.13
C LEU A 129 6.78 0.78 1.24
N THR A 130 6.48 1.30 2.44
CA THR A 130 5.51 2.39 2.55
C THR A 130 6.08 3.66 1.93
N HIS A 131 5.21 4.59 1.53
CA HIS A 131 5.68 5.90 1.05
C HIS A 131 6.48 6.63 2.13
N CYS A 132 6.09 6.50 3.39
CA CYS A 132 6.85 7.02 4.52
C CYS A 132 8.29 6.48 4.55
N GLU A 133 8.49 5.18 4.37
CA GLU A 133 9.82 4.56 4.34
C GLU A 133 10.63 5.05 3.13
N ALA A 134 10.01 5.12 1.95
CA ALA A 134 10.66 5.64 0.74
C ALA A 134 11.06 7.11 0.91
N ALA A 135 10.17 7.92 1.48
CA ALA A 135 10.42 9.33 1.76
C ALA A 135 11.56 9.51 2.78
N TYR A 136 11.61 8.65 3.81
CA TYR A 136 12.70 8.68 4.78
C TYR A 136 14.06 8.41 4.14
N HIS A 137 14.13 7.43 3.23
CA HIS A 137 15.37 7.14 2.47
C HIS A 137 15.79 8.29 1.56
N ASP A 138 14.85 9.07 1.02
CA ASP A 138 15.10 10.16 0.08
C ASP A 138 15.19 11.54 0.76
N GLY A 139 15.07 11.59 2.10
CA GLY A 139 15.28 12.81 2.88
C GLY A 139 14.07 13.75 2.98
N TYR A 140 12.85 13.29 2.62
CA TYR A 140 11.60 14.05 2.78
C TYR A 140 10.54 13.33 3.65
N GLY A 141 10.96 12.35 4.44
CA GLY A 141 10.13 11.67 5.42
C GLY A 141 9.91 12.47 6.71
N PRO A 142 9.21 11.90 7.69
CA PRO A 142 8.96 12.53 8.97
C PRO A 142 10.24 13.07 9.62
N TYR A 143 10.13 14.25 10.22
CA TYR A 143 11.25 14.99 10.86
C TYR A 143 12.37 15.48 9.92
N SER A 144 12.21 15.37 8.61
CA SER A 144 13.20 15.91 7.64
C SER A 144 13.26 17.43 7.60
N GLY A 145 12.17 18.10 8.01
CA GLY A 145 12.00 19.55 7.82
C GLY A 145 11.52 19.94 6.42
N ASP A 146 11.23 18.97 5.57
CA ASP A 146 10.66 19.20 4.23
C ASP A 146 9.16 19.52 4.36
N GLU A 147 8.69 20.55 3.66
CA GLU A 147 7.28 20.98 3.65
C GLU A 147 6.36 19.94 3.00
N GLU A 148 6.89 19.18 2.05
CA GLU A 148 6.19 18.11 1.34
C GLU A 148 6.43 16.72 1.97
N THR A 149 6.66 16.69 3.28
CA THR A 149 6.89 15.44 4.01
C THR A 149 5.80 14.41 3.73
N ARG A 150 6.22 13.19 3.42
CA ARG A 150 5.34 12.04 3.23
C ARG A 150 5.45 11.08 4.42
N TRP A 151 4.30 10.65 4.93
CA TRP A 151 4.20 9.86 6.15
C TRP A 151 3.09 8.80 6.08
N ASP A 152 2.51 8.60 4.90
CA ASP A 152 1.46 7.61 4.67
C ASP A 152 1.94 6.21 5.06
N LEU A 153 1.11 5.53 5.82
CA LEU A 153 1.38 4.21 6.43
C LEU A 153 2.61 4.18 7.35
N TRP A 154 3.00 5.32 7.92
CA TRP A 154 4.04 5.35 8.96
C TRP A 154 3.69 4.44 10.13
N TYR A 155 2.45 4.54 10.61
CA TYR A 155 1.82 3.62 11.55
C TYR A 155 0.52 3.09 10.97
N LEU A 156 -0.06 2.07 11.59
CA LEU A 156 -1.39 1.53 11.30
C LEU A 156 -2.24 1.62 12.56
N PRO A 157 -3.58 1.75 12.44
CA PRO A 157 -4.47 1.64 13.59
C PRO A 157 -4.22 0.32 14.32
N ASP A 158 -4.27 0.36 15.65
CA ASP A 158 -4.15 -0.83 16.51
C ASP A 158 -2.98 -1.78 16.24
N SER A 159 -1.96 -1.29 15.50
CA SER A 159 -0.75 -2.07 15.23
C SER A 159 0.13 -2.24 16.48
N GLY A 160 -0.34 -1.79 17.64
CA GLY A 160 0.35 -1.89 18.91
C GLY A 160 0.22 -3.27 19.55
N MET A 161 1.34 -3.95 19.79
CA MET A 161 1.39 -5.07 20.71
C MET A 161 1.86 -4.58 22.08
N GLY A 162 0.95 -4.54 23.06
CA GLY A 162 1.30 -4.17 24.43
C GLY A 162 1.79 -2.72 24.61
N GLY A 163 1.24 -1.76 23.83
CA GLY A 163 1.60 -0.34 23.92
C GLY A 163 2.80 0.09 23.07
N GLN A 164 3.39 -0.81 22.30
CA GLN A 164 4.42 -0.46 21.32
C GLN A 164 3.80 -0.51 19.91
N MET A 165 3.68 0.64 19.27
CA MET A 165 3.28 0.71 17.87
C MET A 165 4.46 0.32 16.97
N ARG A 166 4.19 -0.56 16.02
CA ARG A 166 5.15 -0.92 14.96
C ARG A 166 4.89 -0.07 13.73
N GLY A 167 5.95 0.22 13.00
CA GLY A 167 5.83 0.90 11.71
C GLY A 167 4.95 0.11 10.74
N GLY A 168 4.12 0.83 9.96
CA GLY A 168 3.14 0.20 9.08
C GLY A 168 3.76 -0.76 8.08
N GLY A 169 4.90 -0.41 7.49
CA GLY A 169 5.62 -1.28 6.57
C GLY A 169 6.11 -2.59 7.23
N GLU A 170 6.56 -2.54 8.48
CA GLU A 170 6.98 -3.74 9.22
C GLU A 170 5.80 -4.70 9.45
N VAL A 171 4.63 -4.16 9.84
CA VAL A 171 3.42 -4.97 10.05
C VAL A 171 2.98 -5.62 8.75
N LEU A 172 2.85 -4.85 7.66
CA LEU A 172 2.38 -5.34 6.36
C LEU A 172 3.31 -6.42 5.79
N ARG A 173 4.63 -6.20 5.81
CA ARG A 173 5.62 -7.19 5.37
C ARG A 173 5.67 -8.43 6.28
N GLY A 174 5.49 -8.25 7.59
CA GLY A 174 5.40 -9.37 8.54
C GLY A 174 4.22 -10.29 8.25
N LYS A 175 3.03 -9.73 8.03
CA LYS A 175 1.84 -10.47 7.61
C LYS A 175 2.02 -11.12 6.22
N ALA A 176 2.64 -10.43 5.28
CA ALA A 176 2.93 -10.99 3.95
C ALA A 176 3.80 -12.25 4.03
N ARG A 177 4.86 -12.23 4.86
CA ARG A 177 5.70 -13.42 5.10
C ARG A 177 4.89 -14.57 5.72
N TRP A 178 3.97 -14.28 6.61
CA TRP A 178 3.06 -15.28 7.16
C TRP A 178 2.19 -15.90 6.08
N TYR A 179 1.56 -15.09 5.21
CA TYR A 179 0.76 -15.58 4.07
C TYR A 179 1.57 -16.45 3.11
N MET A 180 2.82 -16.10 2.84
CA MET A 180 3.71 -16.91 2.00
C MET A 180 3.94 -18.32 2.58
N GLN A 181 3.96 -18.47 3.90
CA GLN A 181 4.13 -19.75 4.58
C GLN A 181 2.86 -20.60 4.58
N GLN A 182 1.68 -19.99 4.67
CA GLN A 182 0.40 -20.72 4.67
C GLN A 182 0.07 -21.36 3.31
N SER A 183 0.62 -20.87 2.22
CA SER A 183 0.38 -21.38 0.87
C SER A 183 1.16 -22.67 0.54
N VAL A 184 1.76 -23.32 1.51
CA VAL A 184 2.55 -24.57 1.36
C VAL A 184 1.76 -25.79 1.85
N ALA A 185 0.47 -25.63 2.17
CA ALA A 185 -0.41 -26.74 2.53
C ALA A 185 -1.36 -27.11 1.38
#